data_87c343728431e7c61c82f99cc15f79be
#
_entry.id   87c343728431e7c61c82f99cc15f79be
#
_cell.length_a   1.000
_cell.length_b   1.000
_cell.length_c   1.000
_cell.angle_alpha   90.00
_cell.angle_beta   90.00
_cell.angle_gamma   90.00
#
_symmetry.space_group_name_H-M   'P 1'
#
loop_
_entity.id
_entity.type
_entity.pdbx_description
1 polymer ?
#
loop_
_entity_poly.entity_id
_entity_poly.type
_entity_poly.pdbx_seq_one_letter_code
_entity_poly.pdbx_strand_id
1 'polypeptide(L)'
;MNYTVLIVEDEENQRRALVDRVKWTEAGFTVIGEAENGAEALDKVEALEPDLIFTDIRMPMITGIELAARVREMRPATQMVILSGYESFEYAQAAIRYNIVSYLLKPISAQELSEKLFEIRDRMDERLRGVLQTQKDDPTRTLHDLKVTEFLLPLLLGGTEKREDEKHLRGIAAELSLLDAEKNYRCCVLVTKFKSADDENITDSEHSALINNILRRGMLCETLNAYGRAISFVACDESEDLSAALELPLRELVQTAKRVMDCDCTVGVSREFSELSHISAAYFQAITARRYTSDGAGEVRFISDRERDTEFEYDSVEKTVLRLEQLLKVGTNEELQNFIDEIYENNTPENANLLVVQIIANVCRVVSNTSDTSELSELVASNPIFARITSYNSEAGMRSELAEFCRSAKGIIAQSQRRDTEILCDKVVAIIDSRYGDENLSLTGVSRELCVSPNYLSALIKKEKKKNFITLLTERRMKAAQDMLLCTGMKILEISEKCGYSDQHYFSYCFKKFYGESPNRVRGAKGEG
;
A
#
# COMPACT_ATOMS: atom_id res chain seq x y z
N MET A 1 3.75 -37.09 -6.46
CA MET A 1 4.96 -36.46 -7.07
C MET A 1 6.09 -37.47 -7.09
N ASN A 2 7.03 -37.37 -8.01
CA ASN A 2 8.26 -38.16 -8.01
C ASN A 2 9.40 -37.27 -7.51
N TYR A 3 10.03 -37.66 -6.38
CA TYR A 3 11.08 -36.87 -5.73
C TYR A 3 12.46 -37.31 -6.15
N THR A 4 13.37 -36.38 -6.33
CA THR A 4 14.79 -36.67 -6.67
C THR A 4 15.62 -36.87 -5.41
N VAL A 5 16.52 -37.86 -5.42
CA VAL A 5 17.35 -38.22 -4.25
C VAL A 5 18.82 -38.25 -4.59
N LEU A 6 19.65 -37.63 -3.74
CA LEU A 6 21.09 -37.77 -3.70
C LEU A 6 21.46 -38.70 -2.54
N ILE A 7 22.24 -39.73 -2.81
CA ILE A 7 22.74 -40.69 -1.80
C ILE A 7 24.18 -40.32 -1.43
N VAL A 8 24.45 -40.19 -0.13
CA VAL A 8 25.76 -39.81 0.41
C VAL A 8 26.19 -40.86 1.43
N GLU A 9 27.21 -41.64 1.10
CA GLU A 9 27.74 -42.73 1.92
C GLU A 9 29.21 -42.97 1.56
N ASP A 10 30.11 -42.98 2.53
CA ASP A 10 31.55 -43.12 2.28
C ASP A 10 31.96 -44.56 1.97
N GLU A 11 31.27 -45.55 2.50
CA GLU A 11 31.53 -46.95 2.20
C GLU A 11 30.87 -47.39 0.87
N GLU A 12 31.73 -47.64 -0.16
CA GLU A 12 31.28 -48.01 -1.51
C GLU A 12 30.26 -49.17 -1.53
N ASN A 13 30.48 -50.20 -0.72
CA ASN A 13 29.58 -51.36 -0.67
C ASN A 13 28.22 -51.01 -0.08
N GLN A 14 28.19 -50.14 0.92
CA GLN A 14 26.91 -49.66 1.51
C GLN A 14 26.21 -48.73 0.55
N ARG A 15 26.95 -47.82 -0.09
CA ARG A 15 26.41 -46.91 -1.09
C ARG A 15 25.75 -47.65 -2.26
N ARG A 16 26.44 -48.64 -2.83
CA ARG A 16 25.84 -49.50 -3.88
C ARG A 16 24.63 -50.27 -3.40
N ALA A 17 24.66 -50.78 -2.18
CA ALA A 17 23.53 -51.50 -1.63
C ALA A 17 22.30 -50.60 -1.44
N LEU A 18 22.50 -49.32 -1.06
CA LEU A 18 21.43 -48.33 -0.97
C LEU A 18 20.86 -48.00 -2.35
N VAL A 19 21.71 -47.84 -3.37
CA VAL A 19 21.24 -47.53 -4.73
C VAL A 19 20.52 -48.72 -5.37
N ASP A 20 21.10 -49.92 -5.31
CA ASP A 20 20.65 -51.06 -6.13
C ASP A 20 19.56 -51.90 -5.49
N ARG A 21 19.53 -52.00 -4.13
CA ARG A 21 18.64 -52.90 -3.41
C ARG A 21 17.39 -52.26 -2.83
N VAL A 22 17.40 -50.93 -2.69
CA VAL A 22 16.28 -50.17 -2.17
C VAL A 22 15.31 -49.85 -3.30
N LYS A 23 14.03 -50.00 -3.06
CA LYS A 23 12.98 -49.82 -4.06
C LYS A 23 12.54 -48.36 -4.18
N TRP A 24 13.47 -47.47 -4.54
CA TRP A 24 13.26 -46.04 -4.64
C TRP A 24 12.08 -45.66 -5.53
N THR A 25 12.02 -46.21 -6.74
CA THR A 25 10.97 -45.90 -7.71
C THR A 25 9.57 -46.34 -7.26
N GLU A 26 9.48 -47.48 -6.59
CA GLU A 26 8.17 -47.93 -6.04
C GLU A 26 7.66 -46.99 -4.96
N ALA A 27 8.57 -46.38 -4.19
CA ALA A 27 8.24 -45.41 -3.16
C ALA A 27 8.05 -43.96 -3.71
N GLY A 28 8.23 -43.73 -5.02
CA GLY A 28 8.07 -42.42 -5.63
C GLY A 28 9.31 -41.52 -5.58
N PHE A 29 10.49 -42.16 -5.53
CA PHE A 29 11.79 -41.47 -5.55
C PHE A 29 12.62 -41.89 -6.76
N THR A 30 13.46 -40.97 -7.26
CA THR A 30 14.45 -41.24 -8.32
C THR A 30 15.83 -40.83 -7.83
N VAL A 31 16.77 -41.77 -7.79
CA VAL A 31 18.16 -41.46 -7.46
C VAL A 31 18.81 -40.75 -8.64
N ILE A 32 19.26 -39.50 -8.42
CA ILE A 32 19.87 -38.65 -9.44
C ILE A 32 21.39 -38.52 -9.29
N GLY A 33 21.94 -38.99 -8.18
CA GLY A 33 23.34 -38.94 -7.92
C GLY A 33 23.76 -39.67 -6.67
N GLU A 34 25.08 -39.93 -6.57
CA GLU A 34 25.72 -40.53 -5.42
C GLU A 34 26.93 -39.67 -5.05
N ALA A 35 27.31 -39.61 -3.78
CA ALA A 35 28.50 -38.96 -3.29
C ALA A 35 29.19 -39.83 -2.22
N GLU A 36 30.52 -39.82 -2.20
CA GLU A 36 31.33 -40.63 -1.26
C GLU A 36 31.75 -39.85 -0.01
N ASN A 37 31.46 -38.54 0.05
CA ASN A 37 31.74 -37.68 1.19
C ASN A 37 30.90 -36.42 1.13
N GLY A 38 30.85 -35.68 2.26
CA GLY A 38 30.04 -34.47 2.35
C GLY A 38 30.53 -33.31 1.46
N ALA A 39 31.81 -33.25 1.07
CA ALA A 39 32.29 -32.18 0.18
C ALA A 39 31.79 -32.42 -1.26
N GLU A 40 31.93 -33.62 -1.79
CA GLU A 40 31.34 -34.00 -3.08
C GLU A 40 29.83 -33.87 -3.10
N ALA A 41 29.19 -34.18 -1.96
CA ALA A 41 27.73 -34.01 -1.81
C ALA A 41 27.32 -32.56 -2.00
N LEU A 42 28.03 -31.58 -1.44
CA LEU A 42 27.73 -30.14 -1.61
C LEU A 42 27.80 -29.70 -3.07
N ASP A 43 28.87 -30.11 -3.80
CA ASP A 43 29.00 -29.80 -5.22
C ASP A 43 27.84 -30.39 -6.04
N LYS A 44 27.41 -31.61 -5.70
CA LYS A 44 26.27 -32.28 -6.36
C LYS A 44 24.92 -31.69 -5.95
N VAL A 45 24.78 -31.21 -4.74
CA VAL A 45 23.56 -30.50 -4.30
C VAL A 45 23.35 -29.23 -5.11
N GLU A 46 24.42 -28.49 -5.37
CA GLU A 46 24.36 -27.28 -6.19
C GLU A 46 24.04 -27.58 -7.66
N ALA A 47 24.66 -28.64 -8.22
CA ALA A 47 24.50 -29.00 -9.63
C ALA A 47 23.20 -29.74 -9.97
N LEU A 48 22.73 -30.63 -9.06
CA LEU A 48 21.59 -31.53 -9.32
C LEU A 48 20.30 -31.12 -8.64
N GLU A 49 20.36 -30.21 -7.69
CA GLU A 49 19.21 -29.67 -6.95
C GLU A 49 18.26 -30.75 -6.39
N PRO A 50 18.76 -31.73 -5.60
CA PRO A 50 17.95 -32.86 -5.13
C PRO A 50 16.85 -32.42 -4.17
N ASP A 51 15.75 -33.16 -4.19
CA ASP A 51 14.63 -32.98 -3.27
C ASP A 51 14.92 -33.53 -1.89
N LEU A 52 15.63 -34.64 -1.88
CA LEU A 52 16.00 -35.39 -0.69
C LEU A 52 17.48 -35.75 -0.75
N ILE A 53 18.16 -35.57 0.36
CA ILE A 53 19.50 -36.11 0.57
C ILE A 53 19.40 -37.23 1.58
N PHE A 54 19.92 -38.38 1.23
CA PHE A 54 20.00 -39.56 2.08
C PHE A 54 21.46 -39.77 2.48
N THR A 55 21.83 -39.48 3.74
CA THR A 55 23.22 -39.40 4.16
C THR A 55 23.57 -40.21 5.39
N ASP A 56 24.79 -40.78 5.46
CA ASP A 56 25.35 -41.23 6.74
C ASP A 56 25.79 -40.01 7.58
N ILE A 57 25.85 -40.19 8.89
CA ILE A 57 26.37 -39.20 9.83
C ILE A 57 27.91 -39.13 9.78
N ARG A 58 28.54 -40.29 9.83
CA ARG A 58 29.98 -40.36 9.99
C ARG A 58 30.67 -40.56 8.65
N MET A 59 31.11 -39.48 8.06
CA MET A 59 31.84 -39.47 6.81
C MET A 59 33.14 -38.66 6.96
N PRO A 60 34.16 -38.95 6.16
CA PRO A 60 35.36 -38.15 6.11
C PRO A 60 35.09 -36.71 5.66
N MET A 61 35.91 -35.77 6.13
CA MET A 61 35.94 -34.36 5.76
C MET A 61 34.75 -33.55 6.30
N ILE A 62 33.51 -33.90 5.94
CA ILE A 62 32.28 -33.23 6.34
C ILE A 62 31.31 -34.29 6.83
N THR A 63 30.89 -34.20 8.08
CA THR A 63 29.90 -35.10 8.66
C THR A 63 28.48 -34.84 8.09
N GLY A 64 27.58 -35.85 8.17
CA GLY A 64 26.20 -35.67 7.71
C GLY A 64 25.45 -34.53 8.41
N ILE A 65 25.81 -34.20 9.65
CA ILE A 65 25.24 -33.05 10.38
C ILE A 65 25.78 -31.71 9.86
N GLU A 66 27.07 -31.64 9.60
CA GLU A 66 27.68 -30.44 8.98
C GLU A 66 27.17 -30.25 7.54
N LEU A 67 26.99 -31.35 6.81
CA LEU A 67 26.34 -31.34 5.50
C LEU A 67 24.93 -30.74 5.61
N ALA A 68 24.14 -31.21 6.60
CA ALA A 68 22.79 -30.70 6.82
C ALA A 68 22.76 -29.19 7.11
N ALA A 69 23.69 -28.69 7.92
CA ALA A 69 23.82 -27.26 8.20
C ALA A 69 24.08 -26.44 6.92
N ARG A 70 25.04 -26.88 6.10
CA ARG A 70 25.40 -26.18 4.84
C ARG A 70 24.32 -26.28 3.77
N VAL A 71 23.69 -27.45 3.63
CA VAL A 71 22.55 -27.63 2.72
C VAL A 71 21.38 -26.73 3.13
N ARG A 72 21.11 -26.58 4.45
CA ARG A 72 20.09 -25.66 4.93
C ARG A 72 20.32 -24.22 4.51
N GLU A 73 21.57 -23.77 4.49
CA GLU A 73 21.95 -22.42 4.05
C GLU A 73 21.86 -22.25 2.52
N MET A 74 22.27 -23.27 1.77
CA MET A 74 22.31 -23.22 0.30
C MET A 74 20.95 -23.51 -0.35
N ARG A 75 20.27 -24.57 0.13
CA ARG A 75 19.04 -25.14 -0.45
C ARG A 75 18.02 -25.46 0.64
N PRO A 76 17.38 -24.45 1.26
CA PRO A 76 16.45 -24.65 2.38
C PRO A 76 15.21 -25.50 2.04
N ALA A 77 14.85 -25.65 0.76
CA ALA A 77 13.77 -26.52 0.31
C ALA A 77 14.14 -28.01 0.29
N THR A 78 15.45 -28.35 0.17
CA THR A 78 15.93 -29.73 0.15
C THR A 78 15.74 -30.37 1.53
N GLN A 79 15.14 -31.56 1.56
CA GLN A 79 14.92 -32.33 2.77
C GLN A 79 16.11 -33.29 3.00
N MET A 80 16.29 -33.73 4.26
CA MET A 80 17.36 -34.66 4.57
C MET A 80 16.86 -35.84 5.39
N VAL A 81 17.40 -37.03 5.10
CA VAL A 81 17.30 -38.23 5.90
C VAL A 81 18.69 -38.65 6.34
N ILE A 82 18.83 -38.91 7.61
CA ILE A 82 20.10 -39.33 8.20
C ILE A 82 20.05 -40.82 8.57
N LEU A 83 21.09 -41.53 8.16
CA LEU A 83 21.40 -42.88 8.64
C LEU A 83 22.45 -42.80 9.74
N SER A 84 22.26 -43.54 10.84
CA SER A 84 23.20 -43.54 11.96
C SER A 84 23.34 -44.92 12.60
N GLY A 85 24.54 -45.30 12.96
CA GLY A 85 24.79 -46.46 13.78
C GLY A 85 24.62 -46.22 15.30
N TYR A 86 24.24 -45.03 15.74
CA TYR A 86 24.22 -44.66 17.15
C TYR A 86 22.98 -43.82 17.49
N GLU A 87 22.36 -44.14 18.61
CA GLU A 87 21.37 -43.25 19.24
C GLU A 87 22.13 -42.18 20.04
N SER A 88 22.09 -40.94 19.58
CA SER A 88 22.62 -39.80 20.29
C SER A 88 21.60 -38.69 20.38
N PHE A 89 21.42 -38.15 21.58
CA PHE A 89 20.52 -37.02 21.83
C PHE A 89 20.92 -35.76 21.07
N GLU A 90 22.22 -35.57 20.84
CA GLU A 90 22.76 -34.41 20.08
C GLU A 90 22.30 -34.45 18.61
N TYR A 91 22.19 -35.63 18.03
CA TYR A 91 21.71 -35.81 16.65
C TYR A 91 20.20 -35.57 16.51
N ALA A 92 19.42 -35.88 17.55
CA ALA A 92 18.01 -35.55 17.57
C ALA A 92 17.75 -34.03 17.67
N GLN A 93 18.57 -33.28 18.40
CA GLN A 93 18.49 -31.82 18.40
C GLN A 93 18.88 -31.20 17.05
N ALA A 94 19.91 -31.74 16.39
CA ALA A 94 20.31 -31.31 15.07
C ALA A 94 19.22 -31.57 14.01
N ALA A 95 18.47 -32.68 14.16
CA ALA A 95 17.36 -33.00 13.27
C ALA A 95 16.27 -31.92 13.24
N ILE A 96 15.95 -31.34 14.40
CA ILE A 96 14.96 -30.26 14.52
C ILE A 96 15.49 -28.97 13.86
N ARG A 97 16.77 -28.66 14.02
CA ARG A 97 17.41 -27.42 13.54
C ARG A 97 17.61 -27.39 12.02
N TYR A 98 17.96 -28.52 11.39
CA TYR A 98 18.43 -28.58 10.01
C TYR A 98 17.45 -29.23 9.03
N ASN A 99 16.16 -29.25 9.31
CA ASN A 99 15.13 -29.72 8.36
C ASN A 99 15.22 -31.22 8.03
N ILE A 100 15.66 -32.03 8.97
CA ILE A 100 15.79 -33.47 8.81
C ILE A 100 14.40 -34.11 8.92
N VAL A 101 13.95 -34.78 7.85
CA VAL A 101 12.62 -35.41 7.76
C VAL A 101 12.58 -36.71 8.57
N SER A 102 13.67 -37.45 8.57
CA SER A 102 13.74 -38.74 9.29
C SER A 102 15.16 -39.04 9.72
N TYR A 103 15.27 -39.70 10.86
CA TYR A 103 16.48 -40.25 11.42
C TYR A 103 16.33 -41.76 11.51
N LEU A 104 17.18 -42.51 10.85
CA LEU A 104 17.09 -43.98 10.75
C LEU A 104 18.31 -44.62 11.38
N LEU A 105 18.10 -45.71 12.15
CA LEU A 105 19.18 -46.43 12.83
C LEU A 105 19.69 -47.57 11.97
N LYS A 106 21.01 -47.68 11.82
CA LYS A 106 21.70 -48.86 11.26
C LYS A 106 21.83 -49.94 12.37
N PRO A 107 21.71 -51.26 12.11
CA PRO A 107 21.48 -51.84 10.78
C PRO A 107 20.00 -51.78 10.36
N ILE A 108 19.76 -51.36 9.12
CA ILE A 108 18.42 -51.34 8.51
C ILE A 108 18.48 -52.20 7.24
N SER A 109 17.52 -53.09 7.06
CA SER A 109 17.42 -53.89 5.85
C SER A 109 16.88 -53.08 4.68
N ALA A 110 17.20 -53.46 3.44
CA ALA A 110 16.68 -52.80 2.24
C ALA A 110 15.14 -52.85 2.18
N GLN A 111 14.51 -53.87 2.74
CA GLN A 111 13.06 -53.97 2.81
C GLN A 111 12.48 -52.96 3.81
N GLU A 112 13.00 -52.94 5.04
CA GLU A 112 12.57 -51.96 6.08
C GLU A 112 12.79 -50.52 5.60
N LEU A 113 13.91 -50.26 4.91
CA LEU A 113 14.17 -48.95 4.35
C LEU A 113 13.14 -48.60 3.27
N SER A 114 12.80 -49.55 2.38
CA SER A 114 11.79 -49.33 1.36
C SER A 114 10.42 -49.01 1.97
N GLU A 115 10.04 -49.65 3.08
CA GLU A 115 8.82 -49.36 3.83
C GLU A 115 8.88 -47.95 4.45
N LYS A 116 10.03 -47.56 5.02
CA LYS A 116 10.24 -46.21 5.59
C LYS A 116 10.23 -45.10 4.54
N LEU A 117 10.59 -45.36 3.30
CA LEU A 117 10.52 -44.40 2.22
C LEU A 117 9.08 -43.92 1.94
N PHE A 118 8.09 -44.79 2.09
CA PHE A 118 6.67 -44.40 1.98
C PHE A 118 6.30 -43.38 3.07
N GLU A 119 6.70 -43.66 4.34
CA GLU A 119 6.46 -42.72 5.44
C GLU A 119 7.18 -41.37 5.20
N ILE A 120 8.41 -41.39 4.67
CA ILE A 120 9.18 -40.17 4.34
C ILE A 120 8.47 -39.40 3.25
N ARG A 121 8.05 -40.06 2.17
CA ARG A 121 7.28 -39.43 1.09
C ARG A 121 6.00 -38.78 1.62
N ASP A 122 5.22 -39.51 2.44
CA ASP A 122 3.96 -39.01 2.97
C ASP A 122 4.21 -37.75 3.83
N ARG A 123 5.29 -37.70 4.63
CA ARG A 123 5.70 -36.50 5.39
C ARG A 123 6.10 -35.37 4.47
N MET A 124 6.84 -35.65 3.38
CA MET A 124 7.19 -34.63 2.39
C MET A 124 5.95 -34.11 1.68
N ASP A 125 5.01 -35.00 1.29
CA ASP A 125 3.74 -34.62 0.68
C ASP A 125 2.85 -33.81 1.63
N GLU A 126 2.77 -34.19 2.92
CA GLU A 126 2.02 -33.43 3.94
C GLU A 126 2.62 -32.03 4.13
N ARG A 127 3.95 -31.95 4.20
CA ARG A 127 4.64 -30.67 4.33
C ARG A 127 4.40 -29.77 3.12
N LEU A 128 4.46 -30.36 1.92
CA LEU A 128 4.18 -29.67 0.68
C LEU A 128 2.71 -29.23 0.60
N ARG A 129 1.76 -30.12 0.95
CA ARG A 129 0.34 -29.76 1.05
C ARG A 129 0.11 -28.63 2.05
N GLY A 130 0.77 -28.67 3.22
CA GLY A 130 0.69 -27.59 4.22
C GLY A 130 1.20 -26.24 3.69
N VAL A 131 2.18 -26.27 2.78
CA VAL A 131 2.70 -25.06 2.12
C VAL A 131 1.74 -24.55 1.03
N LEU A 132 1.05 -25.46 0.32
CA LEU A 132 0.14 -25.13 -0.79
C LEU A 132 -1.33 -24.98 -0.37
N GLN A 133 -1.73 -25.42 0.84
CA GLN A 133 -3.12 -25.33 1.28
C GLN A 133 -3.57 -23.86 1.37
N THR A 134 -4.28 -23.43 0.34
CA THR A 134 -5.22 -22.33 0.41
C THR A 134 -6.45 -22.82 1.19
N GLN A 135 -6.70 -22.25 2.37
CA GLN A 135 -7.96 -22.49 3.08
C GLN A 135 -9.07 -21.71 2.34
N LYS A 136 -9.54 -22.24 1.21
CA LYS A 136 -10.50 -21.59 0.29
C LYS A 136 -11.92 -21.43 0.85
N ASP A 137 -12.30 -22.08 1.93
CA ASP A 137 -13.70 -22.25 2.31
C ASP A 137 -14.08 -21.72 3.71
N ASP A 138 -13.26 -20.86 4.33
CA ASP A 138 -13.64 -20.22 5.59
C ASP A 138 -14.17 -18.79 5.35
N PRO A 139 -15.49 -18.54 5.48
CA PRO A 139 -16.09 -17.22 5.31
C PRO A 139 -15.52 -16.17 6.26
N THR A 140 -15.07 -16.58 7.45
CA THR A 140 -14.48 -15.72 8.47
C THR A 140 -13.13 -15.19 8.02
N ARG A 141 -12.35 -16.02 7.35
CA ARG A 141 -11.04 -15.65 6.80
C ARG A 141 -11.18 -14.72 5.59
N THR A 142 -12.15 -14.99 4.71
CA THR A 142 -12.44 -14.10 3.57
C THR A 142 -12.78 -12.69 4.05
N LEU A 143 -13.55 -12.56 5.13
CA LEU A 143 -13.88 -11.26 5.73
C LEU A 143 -12.65 -10.61 6.37
N HIS A 144 -11.78 -11.39 7.01
CA HIS A 144 -10.51 -10.90 7.57
C HIS A 144 -9.58 -10.38 6.47
N ASP A 145 -9.37 -11.15 5.40
CA ASP A 145 -8.52 -10.78 4.26
C ASP A 145 -9.03 -9.49 3.57
N LEU A 146 -10.36 -9.31 3.48
CA LEU A 146 -10.96 -8.07 2.99
C LEU A 146 -10.63 -6.88 3.88
N LYS A 147 -10.77 -7.02 5.21
CA LYS A 147 -10.44 -5.95 6.16
C LYS A 147 -8.95 -5.60 6.16
N VAL A 148 -8.08 -6.61 6.07
CA VAL A 148 -6.63 -6.40 5.95
C VAL A 148 -6.32 -5.65 4.66
N THR A 149 -6.95 -6.02 3.55
CA THR A 149 -6.78 -5.33 2.27
C THR A 149 -7.29 -3.88 2.34
N GLU A 150 -8.45 -3.66 2.94
CA GLU A 150 -9.04 -2.32 3.15
C GLU A 150 -8.13 -1.42 4.00
N PHE A 151 -7.42 -1.99 4.97
CA PHE A 151 -6.47 -1.26 5.80
C PHE A 151 -5.11 -1.05 5.11
N LEU A 152 -4.47 -2.12 4.62
CA LEU A 152 -3.10 -2.05 4.10
C LEU A 152 -3.01 -1.37 2.72
N LEU A 153 -3.98 -1.57 1.83
CA LEU A 153 -3.87 -1.07 0.46
C LEU A 153 -3.79 0.46 0.37
N PRO A 154 -4.63 1.24 1.09
CA PRO A 154 -4.49 2.70 1.15
C PRO A 154 -3.14 3.15 1.73
N LEU A 155 -2.66 2.48 2.79
CA LEU A 155 -1.36 2.78 3.40
C LEU A 155 -0.21 2.58 2.40
N LEU A 156 -0.20 1.44 1.70
CA LEU A 156 0.80 1.11 0.68
C LEU A 156 0.82 2.12 -0.47
N LEU A 157 -0.34 2.64 -0.86
CA LEU A 157 -0.47 3.60 -1.95
C LEU A 157 -0.27 5.07 -1.53
N GLY A 158 0.00 5.33 -0.25
CA GLY A 158 0.17 6.69 0.27
C GLY A 158 -1.14 7.48 0.39
N GLY A 159 -2.27 6.78 0.46
CA GLY A 159 -3.62 7.37 0.54
C GLY A 159 -4.03 7.90 1.91
N THR A 160 -3.20 7.74 2.93
CA THR A 160 -3.49 8.23 4.29
C THR A 160 -2.96 9.65 4.47
N GLU A 161 -3.73 10.49 5.16
CA GLU A 161 -3.27 11.83 5.55
C GLU A 161 -2.03 11.71 6.45
N LYS A 162 -1.05 12.60 6.26
CA LYS A 162 0.13 12.79 7.16
C LYS A 162 -0.23 13.05 8.64
N ARG A 163 -1.52 12.91 9.01
CA ARG A 163 -2.08 13.19 10.33
C ARG A 163 -2.75 12.00 11.02
N GLU A 164 -2.79 10.82 10.39
CA GLU A 164 -3.19 9.66 11.18
C GLU A 164 -2.11 9.39 12.21
N ASP A 165 -2.51 9.49 13.49
CA ASP A 165 -1.65 9.23 14.62
C ASP A 165 -1.15 7.78 14.50
N GLU A 166 0.18 7.56 14.50
CA GLU A 166 0.81 6.23 14.48
C GLU A 166 0.16 5.28 15.50
N LYS A 167 -0.28 5.84 16.63
CA LYS A 167 -1.01 5.11 17.66
C LYS A 167 -2.35 4.57 17.18
N HIS A 168 -3.05 5.33 16.34
CA HIS A 168 -4.34 4.92 15.73
C HIS A 168 -4.10 3.81 14.71
N LEU A 169 -3.10 3.96 13.83
CA LEU A 169 -2.72 2.94 12.85
C LEU A 169 -2.32 1.62 13.52
N ARG A 170 -1.52 1.69 14.59
CA ARG A 170 -1.15 0.51 15.38
C ARG A 170 -2.35 -0.14 16.07
N GLY A 171 -3.32 0.65 16.54
CA GLY A 171 -4.56 0.14 17.11
C GLY A 171 -5.35 -0.71 16.10
N ILE A 172 -5.54 -0.20 14.87
CA ILE A 172 -6.22 -0.95 13.80
C ILE A 172 -5.40 -2.19 13.39
N ALA A 173 -4.07 -2.06 13.27
CA ALA A 173 -3.22 -3.20 12.95
C ALA A 173 -3.29 -4.31 14.01
N ALA A 174 -3.45 -3.95 15.29
CA ALA A 174 -3.63 -4.91 16.38
C ALA A 174 -5.02 -5.60 16.33
N GLU A 175 -6.09 -4.86 16.05
CA GLU A 175 -7.42 -5.44 15.84
C GLU A 175 -7.44 -6.44 14.68
N LEU A 176 -6.64 -6.19 13.65
CA LEU A 176 -6.45 -7.07 12.50
C LEU A 176 -5.41 -8.17 12.73
N SER A 177 -4.87 -8.29 13.94
CA SER A 177 -3.83 -9.28 14.28
C SER A 177 -2.55 -9.19 13.41
N LEU A 178 -2.29 -8.04 12.81
CA LEU A 178 -1.07 -7.77 12.04
C LEU A 178 0.12 -7.51 12.95
N LEU A 179 -0.11 -6.84 14.07
CA LEU A 179 0.89 -6.48 15.10
C LEU A 179 0.25 -6.60 16.48
N ASP A 180 1.05 -6.66 17.52
CA ASP A 180 0.62 -6.45 18.91
C ASP A 180 0.82 -4.97 19.26
N ALA A 181 -0.21 -4.31 19.77
CA ALA A 181 -0.19 -2.87 20.03
C ALA A 181 0.87 -2.44 21.08
N GLU A 182 1.24 -3.35 21.98
CA GLU A 182 2.16 -3.08 23.09
C GLU A 182 3.63 -3.39 22.77
N LYS A 183 3.90 -4.07 21.63
CA LYS A 183 5.25 -4.47 21.24
C LYS A 183 5.81 -3.56 20.15
N ASN A 184 7.13 -3.46 20.16
CA ASN A 184 7.87 -2.83 19.07
C ASN A 184 8.24 -3.88 18.01
N TYR A 185 8.16 -3.49 16.76
CA TYR A 185 8.43 -4.34 15.63
C TYR A 185 9.38 -3.68 14.63
N ARG A 186 10.20 -4.51 13.98
CA ARG A 186 10.81 -4.18 12.71
C ARG A 186 9.93 -4.73 11.60
N CYS A 187 9.55 -3.87 10.69
CA CYS A 187 8.66 -4.19 9.59
C CYS A 187 9.37 -4.01 8.25
N CYS A 188 8.96 -4.76 7.25
CA CYS A 188 9.34 -4.50 5.86
C CYS A 188 8.18 -4.85 4.92
N VAL A 189 8.29 -4.42 3.67
CA VAL A 189 7.37 -4.78 2.59
C VAL A 189 8.12 -5.63 1.57
N LEU A 190 7.50 -6.72 1.17
CA LEU A 190 7.96 -7.55 0.06
C LEU A 190 7.04 -7.36 -1.13
N VAL A 191 7.61 -7.30 -2.33
CA VAL A 191 6.85 -7.34 -3.58
C VAL A 191 7.32 -8.53 -4.38
N THR A 192 6.43 -9.49 -4.55
CA THR A 192 6.70 -10.76 -5.23
C THR A 192 5.90 -10.84 -6.53
N LYS A 193 6.55 -11.31 -7.59
CA LYS A 193 5.92 -11.59 -8.87
C LYS A 193 6.26 -13.03 -9.28
N PHE A 194 5.24 -13.76 -9.73
CA PHE A 194 5.38 -15.10 -10.27
C PHE A 194 5.11 -15.07 -11.77
N LYS A 195 5.97 -15.75 -12.53
CA LYS A 195 5.89 -15.85 -13.98
C LYS A 195 5.90 -17.31 -14.41
N SER A 196 5.06 -17.65 -15.39
CA SER A 196 5.10 -18.95 -16.06
C SER A 196 6.33 -19.09 -16.96
N ALA A 197 6.56 -20.29 -17.47
CA ALA A 197 7.61 -20.54 -18.46
C ALA A 197 7.47 -19.68 -19.74
N ASP A 198 6.25 -19.23 -20.07
CA ASP A 198 5.94 -18.34 -21.19
C ASP A 198 6.06 -16.85 -20.82
N ASP A 199 6.68 -16.51 -19.70
CA ASP A 199 6.85 -15.14 -19.16
C ASP A 199 5.53 -14.43 -18.80
N GLU A 200 4.42 -15.14 -18.72
CA GLU A 200 3.13 -14.60 -18.29
C GLU A 200 3.07 -14.42 -16.77
N ASN A 201 2.45 -13.32 -16.33
CA ASN A 201 2.21 -13.08 -14.92
C ASN A 201 1.05 -13.96 -14.41
N ILE A 202 1.35 -14.87 -13.50
CA ILE A 202 0.40 -15.84 -12.93
C ILE A 202 0.13 -15.63 -11.45
N THR A 203 0.53 -14.48 -10.89
CA THR A 203 0.39 -14.20 -9.45
C THR A 203 -1.09 -14.21 -9.02
N ASP A 204 -1.46 -15.13 -8.14
CA ASP A 204 -2.82 -15.33 -7.63
C ASP A 204 -2.86 -15.63 -6.11
N SER A 205 -3.99 -16.09 -5.62
CA SER A 205 -4.20 -16.43 -4.21
C SER A 205 -3.40 -17.67 -3.75
N GLU A 206 -3.07 -18.60 -4.65
CA GLU A 206 -2.28 -19.79 -4.31
C GLU A 206 -0.83 -19.40 -4.06
N HIS A 207 -0.30 -18.48 -4.86
CA HIS A 207 1.02 -17.89 -4.67
C HIS A 207 1.11 -17.08 -3.36
N SER A 208 0.07 -16.34 -3.01
CA SER A 208 0.03 -15.62 -1.73
C SER A 208 -0.04 -16.56 -0.53
N ALA A 209 -0.75 -17.67 -0.65
CA ALA A 209 -0.77 -18.70 0.38
C ALA A 209 0.62 -19.35 0.58
N LEU A 210 1.35 -19.60 -0.51
CA LEU A 210 2.72 -20.09 -0.46
C LEU A 210 3.62 -19.13 0.34
N ILE A 211 3.58 -17.83 0.05
CA ILE A 211 4.36 -16.81 0.77
C ILE A 211 4.01 -16.83 2.25
N ASN A 212 2.72 -16.70 2.59
CA ASN A 212 2.25 -16.68 3.97
C ASN A 212 2.65 -17.94 4.75
N ASN A 213 2.52 -19.13 4.14
CA ASN A 213 2.84 -20.39 4.80
C ASN A 213 4.35 -20.57 5.07
N ILE A 214 5.21 -19.98 4.24
CA ILE A 214 6.66 -20.02 4.47
C ILE A 214 7.07 -19.00 5.51
N LEU A 215 6.64 -17.74 5.36
CA LEU A 215 7.09 -16.64 6.22
C LEU A 215 6.49 -16.69 7.63
N ARG A 216 5.24 -17.09 7.80
CA ARG A 216 4.58 -17.21 9.11
C ARG A 216 5.19 -18.24 10.06
N ARG A 217 6.13 -19.05 9.61
CA ARG A 217 6.85 -19.99 10.50
C ARG A 217 7.76 -19.27 11.49
N GLY A 218 8.22 -18.08 11.19
CA GLY A 218 9.16 -17.33 12.03
C GLY A 218 8.81 -15.86 12.24
N MET A 219 7.82 -15.31 11.51
CA MET A 219 7.50 -13.89 11.59
C MET A 219 6.02 -13.64 11.30
N LEU A 220 5.53 -12.47 11.65
CA LEU A 220 4.20 -12.03 11.26
C LEU A 220 4.22 -11.69 9.76
N CYS A 221 3.28 -12.22 9.01
CA CYS A 221 3.21 -11.99 7.57
C CYS A 221 1.76 -11.96 7.11
N GLU A 222 1.40 -10.92 6.36
CA GLU A 222 0.16 -10.84 5.63
C GLU A 222 0.41 -10.46 4.18
N THR A 223 -0.16 -11.22 3.26
CA THR A 223 0.03 -11.04 1.83
C THR A 223 -1.30 -10.73 1.15
N LEU A 224 -1.32 -9.65 0.39
CA LEU A 224 -2.44 -9.27 -0.45
C LEU A 224 -2.04 -9.31 -1.93
N ASN A 225 -3.02 -9.59 -2.80
CA ASN A 225 -2.83 -9.56 -4.25
C ASN A 225 -3.35 -8.23 -4.80
N ALA A 226 -2.47 -7.46 -5.39
CA ALA A 226 -2.83 -6.22 -6.05
C ALA A 226 -1.91 -5.96 -7.26
N TYR A 227 -2.48 -5.44 -8.33
CA TYR A 227 -1.73 -5.04 -9.53
C TYR A 227 -0.87 -6.16 -10.14
N GLY A 228 -1.37 -7.40 -10.13
CA GLY A 228 -0.66 -8.57 -10.64
C GLY A 228 0.60 -8.93 -9.84
N ARG A 229 0.62 -8.62 -8.55
CA ARG A 229 1.73 -8.88 -7.63
C ARG A 229 1.20 -9.35 -6.29
N ALA A 230 1.98 -10.16 -5.60
CA ALA A 230 1.77 -10.43 -4.19
C ALA A 230 2.57 -9.39 -3.38
N ILE A 231 1.88 -8.65 -2.52
CA ILE A 231 2.46 -7.62 -1.66
C ILE A 231 2.34 -8.12 -0.24
N SER A 232 3.48 -8.33 0.43
CA SER A 232 3.50 -8.87 1.78
C SER A 232 3.99 -7.82 2.77
N PHE A 233 3.21 -7.58 3.81
CA PHE A 233 3.66 -6.89 5.01
C PHE A 233 4.25 -7.94 5.95
N VAL A 234 5.49 -7.72 6.38
CA VAL A 234 6.21 -8.64 7.26
C VAL A 234 6.74 -7.90 8.47
N ALA A 235 6.65 -8.53 9.64
CA ALA A 235 7.15 -7.96 10.89
C ALA A 235 7.76 -9.04 11.79
N CYS A 236 8.84 -8.66 12.51
CA CYS A 236 9.45 -9.46 13.58
C CYS A 236 9.65 -8.60 14.83
N ASP A 237 10.02 -9.22 15.95
CA ASP A 237 10.37 -8.50 17.17
C ASP A 237 11.54 -7.55 16.93
N GLU A 238 11.54 -6.38 17.58
CA GLU A 238 12.59 -5.36 17.41
C GLU A 238 14.01 -5.86 17.74
N SER A 239 14.12 -6.89 18.57
CA SER A 239 15.39 -7.52 18.94
C SER A 239 16.01 -8.39 17.84
N GLU A 240 15.25 -8.74 16.82
CA GLU A 240 15.69 -9.60 15.71
C GLU A 240 16.14 -8.76 14.50
N ASP A 241 17.13 -9.26 13.77
CA ASP A 241 17.53 -8.71 12.47
C ASP A 241 16.60 -9.29 11.38
N LEU A 242 15.62 -8.49 10.95
CA LEU A 242 14.61 -8.90 9.99
C LEU A 242 15.22 -9.27 8.63
N SER A 243 16.25 -8.55 8.18
CA SER A 243 16.90 -8.81 6.91
C SER A 243 17.59 -10.18 6.93
N ALA A 244 18.32 -10.49 7.99
CA ALA A 244 18.95 -11.80 8.17
C ALA A 244 17.91 -12.93 8.34
N ALA A 245 16.81 -12.67 9.07
CA ALA A 245 15.73 -13.63 9.27
C ALA A 245 14.98 -13.97 7.98
N LEU A 246 14.94 -13.06 7.00
CA LEU A 246 14.26 -13.24 5.72
C LEU A 246 15.07 -14.06 4.70
N GLU A 247 16.40 -14.10 4.78
CA GLU A 247 17.23 -14.72 3.74
C GLU A 247 16.83 -16.17 3.45
N LEU A 248 16.76 -17.02 4.46
CA LEU A 248 16.44 -18.43 4.29
C LEU A 248 15.00 -18.68 3.82
N PRO A 249 13.96 -18.05 4.43
CA PRO A 249 12.59 -18.20 3.97
C PRO A 249 12.37 -17.73 2.53
N LEU A 250 13.01 -16.64 2.11
CA LEU A 250 12.87 -16.14 0.74
C LEU A 250 13.57 -17.04 -0.29
N ARG A 251 14.72 -17.64 0.05
CA ARG A 251 15.36 -18.68 -0.78
C ARG A 251 14.45 -19.92 -0.87
N GLU A 252 13.86 -20.37 0.25
CA GLU A 252 12.88 -21.47 0.26
C GLU A 252 11.68 -21.15 -0.64
N LEU A 253 11.18 -19.92 -0.61
CA LEU A 253 10.06 -19.46 -1.45
C LEU A 253 10.39 -19.59 -2.94
N VAL A 254 11.52 -19.05 -3.38
CA VAL A 254 11.95 -19.09 -4.78
C VAL A 254 12.13 -20.55 -5.26
N GLN A 255 12.80 -21.38 -4.47
CA GLN A 255 13.03 -22.78 -4.81
C GLN A 255 11.73 -23.60 -4.86
N THR A 256 10.81 -23.34 -3.90
CA THR A 256 9.52 -24.03 -3.86
C THR A 256 8.62 -23.60 -5.03
N ALA A 257 8.60 -22.31 -5.37
CA ALA A 257 7.84 -21.81 -6.52
C ALA A 257 8.30 -22.48 -7.83
N LYS A 258 9.61 -22.53 -8.07
CA LYS A 258 10.18 -23.18 -9.26
C LYS A 258 9.85 -24.65 -9.33
N ARG A 259 9.99 -25.35 -8.22
CA ARG A 259 9.86 -26.79 -8.17
C ARG A 259 8.43 -27.29 -8.17
N VAL A 260 7.54 -26.61 -7.43
CA VAL A 260 6.20 -27.10 -7.12
C VAL A 260 5.15 -26.49 -8.02
N MET A 261 5.32 -25.20 -8.35
CA MET A 261 4.37 -24.45 -9.16
C MET A 261 4.88 -24.26 -10.61
N ASP A 262 6.09 -24.75 -10.91
CA ASP A 262 6.76 -24.61 -12.22
C ASP A 262 6.76 -23.15 -12.72
N CYS A 263 7.05 -22.22 -11.80
CA CYS A 263 7.06 -20.80 -12.10
C CYS A 263 8.30 -20.11 -11.55
N ASP A 264 8.74 -19.07 -12.23
CA ASP A 264 9.81 -18.20 -11.76
C ASP A 264 9.26 -17.18 -10.76
N CYS A 265 9.99 -16.99 -9.66
CA CYS A 265 9.62 -16.09 -8.57
C CYS A 265 10.68 -15.02 -8.38
N THR A 266 10.30 -13.76 -8.45
CA THR A 266 11.17 -12.62 -8.16
C THR A 266 10.65 -11.83 -6.97
N VAL A 267 11.52 -11.53 -6.01
CA VAL A 267 11.17 -10.85 -4.75
C VAL A 267 12.02 -9.61 -4.57
N GLY A 268 11.38 -8.49 -4.37
CA GLY A 268 12.03 -7.26 -3.91
C GLY A 268 11.68 -6.99 -2.46
N VAL A 269 12.68 -6.62 -1.67
CA VAL A 269 12.60 -6.39 -0.23
C VAL A 269 12.93 -4.94 0.06
N SER A 270 12.07 -4.25 0.83
CA SER A 270 12.30 -2.88 1.29
C SER A 270 13.35 -2.82 2.40
N ARG A 271 13.75 -1.60 2.79
CA ARG A 271 14.39 -1.36 4.08
C ARG A 271 13.42 -1.65 5.23
N GLU A 272 14.00 -1.90 6.38
CA GLU A 272 13.26 -2.02 7.63
C GLU A 272 12.70 -0.66 8.06
N PHE A 273 11.52 -0.68 8.67
CA PHE A 273 10.89 0.48 9.29
C PHE A 273 10.16 0.06 10.58
N SER A 274 9.91 1.02 11.45
CA SER A 274 9.21 0.78 12.74
C SER A 274 7.85 1.49 12.80
N GLU A 275 7.63 2.52 12.00
CA GLU A 275 6.38 3.28 11.97
C GLU A 275 5.57 2.92 10.73
N LEU A 276 4.28 2.61 10.89
CA LEU A 276 3.37 2.24 9.80
C LEU A 276 3.18 3.37 8.77
N SER A 277 3.43 4.62 9.18
CA SER A 277 3.47 5.78 8.28
C SER A 277 4.50 5.65 7.15
N HIS A 278 5.54 4.82 7.33
CA HIS A 278 6.59 4.57 6.33
C HIS A 278 6.29 3.43 5.35
N ILE A 279 5.14 2.74 5.50
CA ILE A 279 4.80 1.56 4.69
C ILE A 279 4.72 1.86 3.19
N SER A 280 4.25 3.06 2.81
CA SER A 280 4.20 3.49 1.41
C SER A 280 5.61 3.62 0.81
N ALA A 281 6.53 4.26 1.55
CA ALA A 281 7.92 4.36 1.13
C ALA A 281 8.57 2.98 0.97
N ALA A 282 8.34 2.08 1.92
CA ALA A 282 8.82 0.71 1.89
C ALA A 282 8.26 -0.07 0.68
N TYR A 283 6.99 0.10 0.35
CA TYR A 283 6.40 -0.52 -0.83
C TYR A 283 7.12 -0.12 -2.13
N PHE A 284 7.42 1.17 -2.30
CA PHE A 284 8.15 1.65 -3.48
C PHE A 284 9.60 1.16 -3.51
N GLN A 285 10.26 1.08 -2.36
CA GLN A 285 11.58 0.49 -2.24
C GLN A 285 11.57 -0.98 -2.67
N ALA A 286 10.60 -1.79 -2.23
CA ALA A 286 10.47 -3.19 -2.60
C ALA A 286 10.22 -3.38 -4.12
N ILE A 287 9.38 -2.53 -4.73
CA ILE A 287 9.18 -2.55 -6.18
C ILE A 287 10.49 -2.22 -6.89
N THR A 288 11.22 -1.21 -6.41
CA THR A 288 12.50 -0.79 -6.97
C THR A 288 13.53 -1.91 -6.86
N ALA A 289 13.69 -2.53 -5.68
CA ALA A 289 14.58 -3.66 -5.47
C ALA A 289 14.31 -4.81 -6.47
N ARG A 290 13.04 -5.18 -6.64
CA ARG A 290 12.63 -6.25 -7.56
C ARG A 290 12.99 -5.97 -9.03
N ARG A 291 12.99 -4.71 -9.48
CA ARG A 291 13.29 -4.35 -10.88
C ARG A 291 14.75 -4.60 -11.28
N TYR A 292 15.62 -4.71 -10.32
CA TYR A 292 17.04 -4.95 -10.55
C TYR A 292 17.39 -6.44 -10.60
N THR A 293 16.40 -7.31 -10.57
CA THR A 293 16.62 -8.70 -10.96
C THR A 293 16.93 -8.69 -12.46
N SER A 294 18.14 -9.11 -12.83
CA SER A 294 18.47 -9.43 -14.23
C SER A 294 17.46 -10.46 -14.74
N ASP A 295 17.20 -10.50 -16.04
CA ASP A 295 16.23 -11.40 -16.71
C ASP A 295 16.51 -12.92 -16.49
N GLY A 296 17.04 -13.31 -15.36
CA GLY A 296 17.34 -14.67 -14.92
C GLY A 296 16.37 -15.15 -13.83
N ALA A 297 16.01 -16.42 -13.90
CA ALA A 297 15.11 -17.10 -13.01
C ALA A 297 15.43 -16.91 -11.52
N GLY A 298 14.43 -16.57 -10.73
CA GLY A 298 14.38 -16.79 -9.29
C GLY A 298 15.37 -15.97 -8.44
N GLU A 299 15.20 -14.63 -8.34
CA GLU A 299 16.07 -13.81 -7.51
C GLU A 299 15.35 -13.07 -6.39
N VAL A 300 16.00 -13.00 -5.22
CA VAL A 300 15.65 -12.13 -4.10
C VAL A 300 16.62 -10.94 -4.10
N ARG A 301 16.09 -9.71 -3.99
CA ARG A 301 16.88 -8.48 -3.93
C ARG A 301 16.43 -7.60 -2.79
N PHE A 302 17.34 -7.25 -1.93
CA PHE A 302 17.17 -6.24 -0.90
C PHE A 302 17.53 -4.87 -1.47
N ILE A 303 16.76 -3.85 -1.14
CA ILE A 303 17.08 -2.47 -1.59
C ILE A 303 18.43 -2.00 -1.02
N SER A 304 18.84 -2.50 0.15
CA SER A 304 20.13 -2.23 0.80
C SER A 304 21.35 -2.67 -0.03
N ASP A 305 21.19 -3.68 -0.88
CA ASP A 305 22.30 -4.22 -1.70
C ASP A 305 22.81 -3.21 -2.73
N ARG A 306 22.08 -2.12 -2.91
CA ARG A 306 22.31 -1.14 -3.99
C ARG A 306 22.86 0.21 -3.56
N GLU A 307 23.05 0.47 -2.28
CA GLU A 307 23.49 1.79 -1.78
C GLU A 307 24.84 2.30 -2.34
N ARG A 308 25.51 1.52 -3.19
CA ARG A 308 26.80 1.92 -3.80
C ARG A 308 26.70 2.62 -5.15
N ASP A 309 25.55 2.61 -5.85
CA ASP A 309 25.55 3.03 -7.27
C ASP A 309 24.56 4.10 -7.72
N THR A 310 23.48 4.42 -7.00
CA THR A 310 22.61 5.56 -7.39
C THR A 310 21.71 6.01 -6.23
N GLU A 311 21.78 7.29 -5.86
CA GLU A 311 20.70 8.02 -5.18
C GLU A 311 19.45 7.97 -6.08
N PHE A 312 18.52 7.04 -5.81
CA PHE A 312 17.20 7.13 -6.39
C PHE A 312 16.49 8.29 -5.69
N GLU A 313 16.26 9.36 -6.42
CA GLU A 313 15.60 10.58 -5.93
C GLU A 313 14.17 10.26 -5.47
N TYR A 314 14.02 9.85 -4.22
CA TYR A 314 12.74 9.89 -3.50
C TYR A 314 12.15 11.32 -3.54
N ASP A 315 13.01 12.30 -3.58
CA ASP A 315 12.76 13.72 -3.80
C ASP A 315 12.01 14.00 -5.13
N SER A 316 12.18 13.15 -6.16
CA SER A 316 11.50 13.32 -7.45
C SER A 316 10.03 12.93 -7.41
N VAL A 317 9.68 11.89 -6.63
CA VAL A 317 8.30 11.43 -6.50
C VAL A 317 7.47 12.41 -5.66
N GLU A 318 8.02 12.89 -4.55
CA GLU A 318 7.36 13.90 -3.72
C GLU A 318 7.16 15.22 -4.49
N LYS A 319 8.14 15.64 -5.26
CA LYS A 319 8.03 16.81 -6.17
C LYS A 319 6.95 16.59 -7.25
N THR A 320 6.88 15.38 -7.82
CA THR A 320 5.87 15.00 -8.82
C THR A 320 4.47 15.08 -8.24
N VAL A 321 4.27 14.55 -7.03
CA VAL A 321 3.01 14.56 -6.30
C VAL A 321 2.58 15.99 -5.93
N LEU A 322 3.49 16.82 -5.42
CA LEU A 322 3.22 18.23 -5.09
C LEU A 322 2.86 19.04 -6.35
N ARG A 323 3.57 18.83 -7.45
CA ARG A 323 3.27 19.47 -8.74
C ARG A 323 1.89 19.06 -9.26
N LEU A 324 1.54 17.77 -9.17
CA LEU A 324 0.20 17.29 -9.54
C LEU A 324 -0.90 17.96 -8.70
N GLU A 325 -0.73 18.05 -7.39
CA GLU A 325 -1.70 18.69 -6.50
C GLU A 325 -1.92 20.16 -6.85
N GLN A 326 -0.85 20.89 -7.18
CA GLN A 326 -0.95 22.27 -7.66
C GLN A 326 -1.70 22.36 -8.99
N LEU A 327 -1.40 21.45 -9.95
CA LEU A 327 -2.05 21.43 -11.27
C LEU A 327 -3.55 21.10 -11.16
N LEU A 328 -3.93 20.21 -10.26
CA LEU A 328 -5.34 19.89 -10.00
C LEU A 328 -6.10 21.07 -9.42
N LYS A 329 -5.49 21.84 -8.51
CA LYS A 329 -6.15 22.96 -7.81
C LYS A 329 -6.19 24.25 -8.64
N VAL A 330 -5.10 24.60 -9.34
CA VAL A 330 -4.95 25.92 -9.98
C VAL A 330 -4.38 25.87 -11.41
N GLY A 331 -3.83 24.75 -11.88
CA GLY A 331 -3.24 24.63 -13.22
C GLY A 331 -4.30 24.69 -14.35
N THR A 332 -3.85 24.75 -15.59
CA THR A 332 -4.70 24.60 -16.79
C THR A 332 -4.81 23.13 -17.21
N ASN A 333 -5.76 22.81 -18.09
CA ASN A 333 -5.87 21.44 -18.63
C ASN A 333 -4.68 21.09 -19.57
N GLU A 334 -4.10 22.10 -20.19
CA GLU A 334 -2.92 21.96 -21.05
C GLU A 334 -1.67 21.66 -20.21
N GLU A 335 -1.46 22.37 -19.11
CA GLU A 335 -0.36 22.08 -18.16
C GLU A 335 -0.48 20.70 -17.53
N LEU A 336 -1.71 20.26 -17.22
CA LEU A 336 -1.96 18.92 -16.71
C LEU A 336 -1.66 17.84 -17.75
N GLN A 337 -2.02 18.08 -19.02
CA GLN A 337 -1.70 17.17 -20.11
C GLN A 337 -0.18 17.08 -20.32
N ASN A 338 0.51 18.22 -20.39
CA ASN A 338 1.95 18.26 -20.53
C ASN A 338 2.68 17.54 -19.38
N PHE A 339 2.19 17.69 -18.17
CA PHE A 339 2.72 16.98 -17.02
C PHE A 339 2.59 15.44 -17.17
N ILE A 340 1.45 14.95 -17.66
CA ILE A 340 1.25 13.53 -17.91
C ILE A 340 2.17 13.06 -19.04
N ASP A 341 2.31 13.85 -20.09
CA ASP A 341 3.17 13.55 -21.23
C ASP A 341 4.63 13.45 -20.80
N GLU A 342 5.12 14.37 -19.98
CA GLU A 342 6.46 14.35 -19.37
C GLU A 342 6.73 13.04 -18.59
N ILE A 343 5.72 12.50 -17.87
CA ILE A 343 5.87 11.26 -17.11
C ILE A 343 6.17 10.08 -18.05
N TYR A 344 5.48 10.00 -19.18
CA TYR A 344 5.68 8.91 -20.14
C TYR A 344 6.94 9.10 -21.00
N GLU A 345 7.35 10.34 -21.28
CA GLU A 345 8.54 10.63 -22.09
C GLU A 345 9.86 10.48 -21.30
N ASN A 346 9.85 10.82 -20.01
CA ASN A 346 11.06 10.81 -19.18
C ASN A 346 11.25 9.51 -18.38
N ASN A 347 10.33 8.55 -18.47
CA ASN A 347 10.39 7.30 -17.73
C ASN A 347 10.28 6.10 -18.66
N THR A 348 10.90 4.99 -18.24
CA THR A 348 10.62 3.70 -18.88
C THR A 348 9.13 3.34 -18.69
N PRO A 349 8.52 2.53 -19.57
CA PRO A 349 7.12 2.13 -19.47
C PRO A 349 6.73 1.60 -18.08
N GLU A 350 7.63 0.84 -17.47
CA GLU A 350 7.42 0.28 -16.13
C GLU A 350 7.48 1.34 -15.02
N ASN A 351 8.33 2.36 -15.16
CA ASN A 351 8.41 3.49 -14.22
C ASN A 351 7.20 4.41 -14.37
N ALA A 352 6.76 4.65 -15.60
CA ALA A 352 5.55 5.41 -15.88
C ALA A 352 4.33 4.75 -15.22
N ASN A 353 4.17 3.43 -15.33
CA ASN A 353 3.06 2.70 -14.71
C ASN A 353 3.04 2.79 -13.19
N LEU A 354 4.20 2.87 -12.53
CA LEU A 354 4.25 3.12 -11.08
C LEU A 354 3.82 4.52 -10.69
N LEU A 355 4.30 5.51 -11.44
CA LEU A 355 3.90 6.90 -11.24
C LEU A 355 2.40 7.07 -11.48
N VAL A 356 1.83 6.36 -12.46
CA VAL A 356 0.37 6.34 -12.71
C VAL A 356 -0.41 5.90 -11.47
N VAL A 357 0.00 4.82 -10.82
CA VAL A 357 -0.69 4.35 -9.59
C VAL A 357 -0.62 5.40 -8.49
N GLN A 358 0.55 6.05 -8.31
CA GLN A 358 0.70 7.14 -7.34
C GLN A 358 -0.14 8.37 -7.69
N ILE A 359 -0.18 8.73 -8.96
CA ILE A 359 -1.00 9.84 -9.45
C ILE A 359 -2.46 9.57 -9.13
N ILE A 360 -2.97 8.39 -9.44
CA ILE A 360 -4.35 8.01 -9.15
C ILE A 360 -4.66 8.07 -7.66
N ALA A 361 -3.81 7.49 -6.82
CA ALA A 361 -3.97 7.54 -5.38
C ALA A 361 -4.00 8.98 -4.85
N ASN A 362 -3.09 9.84 -5.34
CA ASN A 362 -3.07 11.25 -4.95
C ASN A 362 -4.27 12.04 -5.46
N VAL A 363 -4.72 11.78 -6.68
CA VAL A 363 -5.95 12.41 -7.22
C VAL A 363 -7.14 12.04 -6.35
N CYS A 364 -7.32 10.74 -6.02
CA CYS A 364 -8.38 10.29 -5.13
C CYS A 364 -8.29 10.97 -3.75
N ARG A 365 -7.10 11.09 -3.18
CA ARG A 365 -6.87 11.78 -1.91
C ARG A 365 -7.25 13.27 -1.99
N VAL A 366 -6.82 13.97 -3.04
CA VAL A 366 -7.16 15.40 -3.20
C VAL A 366 -8.65 15.61 -3.37
N VAL A 367 -9.33 14.74 -4.14
CA VAL A 367 -10.78 14.77 -4.31
C VAL A 367 -11.48 14.48 -2.97
N SER A 368 -11.08 13.45 -2.24
CA SER A 368 -11.64 13.09 -0.93
C SER A 368 -11.52 14.23 0.10
N ASN A 369 -10.42 15.00 0.06
CA ASN A 369 -10.20 16.12 0.98
C ASN A 369 -10.93 17.41 0.58
N THR A 370 -11.45 17.49 -0.65
CA THR A 370 -12.07 18.72 -1.18
C THR A 370 -13.53 18.55 -1.53
N SER A 371 -14.06 17.34 -1.60
CA SER A 371 -15.43 17.05 -2.04
C SER A 371 -16.09 15.94 -1.21
N ASP A 372 -17.39 15.71 -1.44
CA ASP A 372 -18.15 14.68 -0.73
C ASP A 372 -17.73 13.25 -1.19
N THR A 373 -17.84 12.28 -0.28
CA THR A 373 -17.51 10.86 -0.54
C THR A 373 -18.27 10.27 -1.73
N SER A 374 -19.47 10.78 -2.03
CA SER A 374 -20.28 10.37 -3.19
C SER A 374 -19.63 10.76 -4.52
N GLU A 375 -19.02 11.96 -4.61
CA GLU A 375 -18.35 12.44 -5.82
C GLU A 375 -17.09 11.63 -6.14
N LEU A 376 -16.34 11.23 -5.11
CA LEU A 376 -15.20 10.31 -5.26
C LEU A 376 -15.65 8.92 -5.74
N SER A 377 -16.72 8.37 -5.14
CA SER A 377 -17.26 7.07 -5.53
C SER A 377 -17.75 7.06 -6.98
N GLU A 378 -18.36 8.13 -7.45
CA GLU A 378 -18.80 8.29 -8.83
C GLU A 378 -17.61 8.41 -9.80
N LEU A 379 -16.58 9.18 -9.42
CA LEU A 379 -15.33 9.31 -10.19
C LEU A 379 -14.65 7.96 -10.38
N VAL A 380 -14.56 7.15 -9.34
CA VAL A 380 -13.94 5.81 -9.37
C VAL A 380 -14.80 4.84 -10.20
N ALA A 381 -16.12 4.83 -10.01
CA ALA A 381 -17.03 3.90 -10.70
C ALA A 381 -17.16 4.20 -12.20
N SER A 382 -17.08 5.48 -12.59
CA SER A 382 -17.27 5.91 -13.98
C SER A 382 -15.99 5.85 -14.83
N ASN A 383 -14.80 5.68 -14.22
CA ASN A 383 -13.54 5.79 -14.95
C ASN A 383 -12.93 4.42 -15.30
N PRO A 384 -12.68 4.11 -16.59
CA PRO A 384 -12.16 2.82 -17.03
C PRO A 384 -10.72 2.53 -16.56
N ILE A 385 -9.97 3.54 -16.11
CA ILE A 385 -8.58 3.39 -15.66
C ILE A 385 -8.45 2.37 -14.52
N PHE A 386 -9.44 2.28 -13.62
CA PHE A 386 -9.42 1.33 -12.50
C PHE A 386 -9.55 -0.13 -12.95
N ALA A 387 -10.35 -0.39 -13.99
CA ALA A 387 -10.47 -1.72 -14.57
C ALA A 387 -9.19 -2.13 -15.32
N ARG A 388 -8.49 -1.19 -15.94
CA ARG A 388 -7.26 -1.45 -16.70
C ARG A 388 -6.03 -1.60 -15.85
N ILE A 389 -5.93 -0.90 -14.73
CA ILE A 389 -4.84 -1.08 -13.75
C ILE A 389 -4.76 -2.53 -13.28
N THR A 390 -5.91 -3.21 -13.20
CA THR A 390 -5.98 -4.63 -12.81
C THR A 390 -5.66 -5.60 -13.94
N SER A 391 -5.83 -5.21 -15.21
CA SER A 391 -5.73 -6.11 -16.38
C SER A 391 -4.44 -6.02 -17.20
N TYR A 392 -3.51 -5.14 -16.89
CA TYR A 392 -2.14 -5.02 -17.45
C TYR A 392 -1.97 -5.04 -18.99
N ASN A 393 -2.98 -4.67 -19.78
CA ASN A 393 -2.89 -4.72 -21.24
C ASN A 393 -2.89 -3.33 -21.90
N SER A 394 -1.75 -2.99 -22.52
CA SER A 394 -1.45 -1.90 -23.47
C SER A 394 -1.25 -0.47 -22.93
N GLU A 395 -0.02 0.06 -23.16
CA GLU A 395 0.41 1.42 -22.79
C GLU A 395 -0.38 2.54 -23.48
N ALA A 396 -0.81 2.35 -24.72
CA ALA A 396 -1.39 3.42 -25.52
C ALA A 396 -2.73 3.95 -25.00
N GLY A 397 -3.51 3.11 -24.28
CA GLY A 397 -4.77 3.52 -23.65
C GLY A 397 -4.60 4.20 -22.30
N MET A 398 -3.59 3.80 -21.53
CA MET A 398 -3.38 4.25 -20.14
C MET A 398 -3.10 5.76 -20.03
N ARG A 399 -2.26 6.30 -20.94
CA ARG A 399 -1.93 7.74 -20.99
C ARG A 399 -3.16 8.62 -21.20
N SER A 400 -4.02 8.24 -22.15
CA SER A 400 -5.26 8.99 -22.45
C SER A 400 -6.27 8.91 -21.30
N GLU A 401 -6.43 7.72 -20.71
CA GLU A 401 -7.36 7.51 -19.60
C GLU A 401 -6.90 8.20 -18.32
N LEU A 402 -5.59 8.23 -18.04
CA LEU A 402 -5.03 8.99 -16.91
C LEU A 402 -5.30 10.48 -17.07
N ALA A 403 -5.12 11.02 -18.28
CA ALA A 403 -5.39 12.42 -18.56
C ALA A 403 -6.89 12.76 -18.38
N GLU A 404 -7.79 11.86 -18.79
CA GLU A 404 -9.22 12.03 -18.62
C GLU A 404 -9.63 11.93 -17.14
N PHE A 405 -9.06 10.98 -16.40
CA PHE A 405 -9.27 10.84 -14.98
C PHE A 405 -8.84 12.10 -14.21
N CYS A 406 -7.64 12.62 -14.47
CA CYS A 406 -7.15 13.85 -13.84
C CYS A 406 -8.00 15.07 -14.21
N ARG A 407 -8.50 15.17 -15.45
CA ARG A 407 -9.40 16.25 -15.89
C ARG A 407 -10.76 16.17 -15.19
N SER A 408 -11.33 14.98 -15.04
CA SER A 408 -12.58 14.76 -14.33
C SER A 408 -12.44 15.13 -12.85
N ALA A 409 -11.38 14.68 -12.19
CA ALA A 409 -11.07 15.03 -10.81
C ALA A 409 -10.92 16.56 -10.61
N LYS A 410 -10.22 17.22 -11.53
CA LYS A 410 -10.07 18.68 -11.51
C LYS A 410 -11.41 19.41 -11.66
N GLY A 411 -12.32 18.88 -12.48
CA GLY A 411 -13.69 19.37 -12.61
C GLY A 411 -14.44 19.33 -11.28
N ILE A 412 -14.37 18.19 -10.58
CA ILE A 412 -14.99 17.99 -9.25
C ILE A 412 -14.40 18.98 -8.23
N ILE A 413 -13.07 19.10 -8.15
CA ILE A 413 -12.39 20.02 -7.24
C ILE A 413 -12.82 21.47 -7.49
N ALA A 414 -12.87 21.90 -8.76
CA ALA A 414 -13.27 23.25 -9.13
C ALA A 414 -14.75 23.52 -8.78
N GLN A 415 -15.62 22.54 -8.94
CA GLN A 415 -17.04 22.63 -8.58
C GLN A 415 -17.24 22.74 -7.07
N SER A 416 -16.53 21.92 -6.30
CA SER A 416 -16.55 21.97 -4.83
C SER A 416 -16.08 23.31 -4.31
N GLN A 417 -14.94 23.81 -4.81
CA GLN A 417 -14.43 25.16 -4.45
C GLN A 417 -15.41 26.28 -4.78
N ARG A 418 -16.13 26.20 -5.90
CA ARG A 418 -17.18 27.18 -6.22
C ARG A 418 -18.33 27.11 -5.24
N ARG A 419 -18.81 25.91 -4.90
CA ARG A 419 -19.87 25.69 -3.90
C ARG A 419 -19.48 26.26 -2.55
N ASP A 420 -18.27 26.02 -2.08
CA ASP A 420 -17.76 26.56 -0.81
C ASP A 420 -17.68 28.09 -0.80
N THR A 421 -17.27 28.69 -1.92
CA THR A 421 -17.24 30.15 -2.04
C THR A 421 -18.61 30.78 -2.09
N GLU A 422 -19.59 30.14 -2.74
CA GLU A 422 -21.00 30.58 -2.75
C GLU A 422 -21.60 30.50 -1.34
N ILE A 423 -21.42 29.36 -0.65
CA ILE A 423 -21.87 29.16 0.73
C ILE A 423 -21.29 30.22 1.67
N LEU A 424 -19.99 30.52 1.52
CA LEU A 424 -19.32 31.54 2.34
C LEU A 424 -19.91 32.95 2.07
N CYS A 425 -20.16 33.30 0.81
CA CYS A 425 -20.81 34.56 0.44
C CYS A 425 -22.23 34.65 0.98
N ASP A 426 -23.00 33.59 0.94
CA ASP A 426 -24.36 33.56 1.44
C ASP A 426 -24.41 33.68 2.97
N LYS A 427 -23.44 33.08 3.69
CA LYS A 427 -23.25 33.32 5.14
C LYS A 427 -22.99 34.79 5.44
N VAL A 428 -22.14 35.46 4.65
CA VAL A 428 -21.91 36.91 4.84
C VAL A 428 -23.19 37.73 4.65
N VAL A 429 -23.99 37.42 3.62
CA VAL A 429 -25.28 38.09 3.39
C VAL A 429 -26.23 37.84 4.55
N ALA A 430 -26.32 36.59 5.04
CA ALA A 430 -27.16 36.26 6.20
C ALA A 430 -26.75 37.01 7.48
N ILE A 431 -25.44 37.17 7.72
CA ILE A 431 -24.91 37.95 8.85
C ILE A 431 -25.31 39.44 8.68
N ILE A 432 -25.18 40.00 7.49
CA ILE A 432 -25.58 41.37 7.20
C ILE A 432 -27.09 41.51 7.44
N ASP A 433 -27.91 40.60 6.94
CA ASP A 433 -29.36 40.62 7.07
C ASP A 433 -29.85 40.52 8.53
N SER A 434 -29.16 39.75 9.35
CA SER A 434 -29.53 39.58 10.77
C SER A 434 -28.98 40.68 11.67
N ARG A 435 -27.88 41.33 11.31
CA ARG A 435 -27.13 42.25 12.19
C ARG A 435 -26.88 43.63 11.58
N TYR A 436 -27.58 44.03 10.52
CA TYR A 436 -27.42 45.34 9.88
C TYR A 436 -27.57 46.53 10.84
N GLY A 437 -28.34 46.38 11.92
CA GLY A 437 -28.55 47.37 12.97
C GLY A 437 -27.38 47.54 13.95
N ASP A 438 -26.38 46.65 13.91
CA ASP A 438 -25.17 46.77 14.73
C ASP A 438 -24.23 47.80 14.12
N GLU A 439 -24.01 48.90 14.83
CA GLU A 439 -23.10 49.99 14.39
C GLU A 439 -21.67 49.50 14.12
N ASN A 440 -21.19 48.51 14.90
CA ASN A 440 -19.85 47.97 14.85
C ASN A 440 -19.68 46.85 13.84
N LEU A 441 -20.72 46.45 13.08
CA LEU A 441 -20.63 45.39 12.07
C LEU A 441 -19.62 45.78 10.98
N SER A 442 -18.52 45.02 10.90
CA SER A 442 -17.42 45.31 9.98
C SER A 442 -16.95 44.03 9.28
N LEU A 443 -16.30 44.19 8.11
CA LEU A 443 -15.70 43.10 7.37
C LEU A 443 -14.73 42.30 8.24
N THR A 444 -13.91 43.00 9.04
CA THR A 444 -12.93 42.37 9.94
C THR A 444 -13.62 41.54 11.04
N GLY A 445 -14.74 42.00 11.56
CA GLY A 445 -15.57 41.25 12.54
C GLY A 445 -16.11 39.97 11.93
N VAL A 446 -16.74 40.10 10.76
CA VAL A 446 -17.33 38.97 10.02
C VAL A 446 -16.26 37.97 9.55
N SER A 447 -15.09 38.45 9.07
CA SER A 447 -14.00 37.56 8.65
C SER A 447 -13.45 36.72 9.81
N ARG A 448 -13.37 37.31 11.02
CA ARG A 448 -12.96 36.59 12.23
C ARG A 448 -13.99 35.52 12.63
N GLU A 449 -15.27 35.84 12.55
CA GLU A 449 -16.37 34.92 12.85
C GLU A 449 -16.39 33.72 11.87
N LEU A 450 -16.09 33.98 10.59
CA LEU A 450 -16.03 32.97 9.53
C LEU A 450 -14.65 32.28 9.40
N CYS A 451 -13.71 32.61 10.28
CA CYS A 451 -12.34 32.04 10.29
C CYS A 451 -11.58 32.21 8.96
N VAL A 452 -11.76 33.36 8.28
CA VAL A 452 -11.09 33.67 7.02
C VAL A 452 -10.35 35.02 7.11
N SER A 453 -9.37 35.27 6.24
CA SER A 453 -8.70 36.56 6.22
C SER A 453 -9.61 37.65 5.65
N PRO A 454 -9.55 38.91 6.18
CA PRO A 454 -10.33 40.02 5.65
C PRO A 454 -10.08 40.30 4.17
N ASN A 455 -8.84 40.15 3.72
CA ASN A 455 -8.47 40.36 2.33
C ASN A 455 -9.11 39.33 1.39
N TYR A 456 -9.07 38.05 1.80
CA TYR A 456 -9.73 36.97 1.06
C TYR A 456 -11.24 37.20 0.98
N LEU A 457 -11.89 37.47 2.12
CA LEU A 457 -13.33 37.70 2.17
C LEU A 457 -13.76 38.91 1.33
N SER A 458 -12.99 40.00 1.37
CA SER A 458 -13.23 41.19 0.54
C SER A 458 -13.17 40.89 -0.96
N ALA A 459 -12.11 40.17 -1.39
CA ALA A 459 -11.93 39.78 -2.78
C ALA A 459 -13.06 38.85 -3.25
N LEU A 460 -13.43 37.89 -2.40
CA LEU A 460 -14.50 36.92 -2.65
C LEU A 460 -15.86 37.60 -2.85
N ILE A 461 -16.27 38.46 -1.92
CA ILE A 461 -17.54 39.21 -2.00
C ILE A 461 -17.56 40.05 -3.28
N LYS A 462 -16.45 40.75 -3.60
CA LYS A 462 -16.35 41.56 -4.82
C LYS A 462 -16.48 40.70 -6.08
N LYS A 463 -15.90 39.49 -6.08
CA LYS A 463 -15.96 38.56 -7.21
C LYS A 463 -17.38 38.04 -7.42
N GLU A 464 -18.01 37.53 -6.36
CA GLU A 464 -19.29 36.82 -6.44
C GLU A 464 -20.50 37.77 -6.49
N LYS A 465 -20.55 38.79 -5.61
CA LYS A 465 -21.69 39.68 -5.52
C LYS A 465 -21.52 40.98 -6.34
N LYS A 466 -20.33 41.19 -7.01
CA LYS A 466 -19.98 42.39 -7.80
C LYS A 466 -20.07 43.68 -6.99
N LYS A 467 -20.07 43.60 -5.66
CA LYS A 467 -20.16 44.71 -4.70
C LYS A 467 -19.17 44.46 -3.57
N ASN A 468 -18.76 45.52 -2.86
CA ASN A 468 -18.00 45.35 -1.65
C ASN A 468 -18.90 45.20 -0.41
N PHE A 469 -18.34 44.74 0.71
CA PHE A 469 -19.06 44.52 1.97
C PHE A 469 -19.80 45.78 2.45
N ILE A 470 -19.17 46.96 2.40
CA ILE A 470 -19.76 48.23 2.84
C ILE A 470 -20.98 48.58 1.97
N THR A 471 -20.91 48.34 0.68
CA THR A 471 -22.03 48.56 -0.24
C THR A 471 -23.20 47.65 0.10
N LEU A 472 -22.99 46.37 0.33
CA LEU A 472 -24.03 45.39 0.71
C LEU A 472 -24.69 45.78 2.04
N LEU A 473 -23.88 46.12 3.04
CA LEU A 473 -24.38 46.57 4.35
C LEU A 473 -25.19 47.87 4.22
N THR A 474 -24.69 48.86 3.46
CA THR A 474 -25.43 50.12 3.26
C THR A 474 -26.76 49.91 2.53
N GLU A 475 -26.79 49.08 1.48
CA GLU A 475 -28.04 48.74 0.78
C GLU A 475 -29.06 48.10 1.71
N ARG A 476 -28.61 47.16 2.56
CA ARG A 476 -29.51 46.51 3.52
C ARG A 476 -30.05 47.46 4.55
N ARG A 477 -29.20 48.35 5.10
CA ARG A 477 -29.58 49.40 6.05
C ARG A 477 -30.58 50.40 5.44
N MET A 478 -30.34 50.82 4.19
CA MET A 478 -31.23 51.78 3.50
C MET A 478 -32.58 51.17 3.18
N LYS A 479 -32.66 49.87 2.77
CA LYS A 479 -33.90 49.16 2.57
C LYS A 479 -34.71 49.08 3.88
N ALA A 480 -34.05 48.65 4.97
CA ALA A 480 -34.73 48.56 6.28
C ALA A 480 -35.22 49.93 6.76
N ALA A 481 -34.43 50.99 6.51
CA ALA A 481 -34.82 52.37 6.83
C ALA A 481 -36.06 52.80 6.03
N GLN A 482 -36.12 52.51 4.75
CA GLN A 482 -37.29 52.79 3.90
C GLN A 482 -38.54 52.08 4.41
N ASP A 483 -38.42 50.79 4.71
CA ASP A 483 -39.52 49.99 5.24
C ASP A 483 -40.05 50.60 6.57
N MET A 484 -39.16 51.00 7.48
CA MET A 484 -39.53 51.59 8.75
C MET A 484 -40.18 52.99 8.54
N LEU A 485 -39.67 53.81 7.61
CA LEU A 485 -40.25 55.10 7.27
C LEU A 485 -41.64 54.99 6.70
N LEU A 486 -41.90 53.95 5.90
CA LEU A 486 -43.18 53.74 5.24
C LEU A 486 -44.20 52.99 6.13
N CYS A 487 -43.73 52.08 7.00
CA CYS A 487 -44.60 51.18 7.76
C CYS A 487 -44.80 51.59 9.23
N THR A 488 -44.01 52.57 9.75
CA THR A 488 -44.06 52.92 11.18
C THR A 488 -44.13 54.42 11.39
N GLY A 489 -44.56 54.87 12.58
CA GLY A 489 -44.51 56.24 13.03
C GLY A 489 -43.23 56.67 13.76
N MET A 490 -42.17 55.87 13.71
CA MET A 490 -40.92 56.12 14.44
C MET A 490 -40.24 57.41 14.03
N LYS A 491 -39.61 58.07 14.98
CA LYS A 491 -38.79 59.28 14.67
C LYS A 491 -37.59 58.91 13.81
N ILE A 492 -37.12 59.82 12.97
CA ILE A 492 -35.96 59.59 12.10
C ILE A 492 -34.70 59.21 12.90
N LEU A 493 -34.55 59.79 14.09
CA LEU A 493 -33.48 59.39 15.02
C LEU A 493 -33.56 57.92 15.42
N GLU A 494 -34.72 57.46 15.81
CA GLU A 494 -34.97 56.04 16.20
C GLU A 494 -34.70 55.08 15.04
N ILE A 495 -35.07 55.48 13.81
CA ILE A 495 -34.82 54.69 12.59
C ILE A 495 -33.32 54.65 12.28
N SER A 496 -32.58 55.80 12.43
CA SER A 496 -31.16 55.85 12.21
C SER A 496 -30.40 54.88 13.16
N GLU A 497 -30.77 54.89 14.45
CA GLU A 497 -30.18 54.01 15.46
C GLU A 497 -30.47 52.53 15.15
N LYS A 498 -31.74 52.20 14.82
CA LYS A 498 -32.11 50.82 14.45
C LYS A 498 -31.46 50.32 13.16
N CYS A 499 -31.07 51.23 12.29
CA CYS A 499 -30.32 50.90 11.08
C CYS A 499 -28.79 50.95 11.26
N GLY A 500 -28.29 51.07 12.50
CA GLY A 500 -26.86 51.05 12.80
C GLY A 500 -26.12 52.34 12.49
N TYR A 501 -26.78 53.49 12.58
CA TYR A 501 -26.15 54.80 12.45
C TYR A 501 -26.31 55.57 13.76
N SER A 502 -25.17 55.90 14.38
CA SER A 502 -25.13 56.72 15.60
C SER A 502 -25.41 58.22 15.33
N ASP A 503 -25.17 58.71 14.11
CA ASP A 503 -25.41 60.05 13.68
C ASP A 503 -26.60 60.14 12.70
N GLN A 504 -27.67 60.82 13.11
CA GLN A 504 -28.88 61.06 12.31
C GLN A 504 -28.58 61.92 11.05
N HIS A 505 -27.66 62.86 11.13
CA HIS A 505 -27.34 63.70 9.98
C HIS A 505 -26.60 62.91 8.91
N TYR A 506 -25.63 62.09 9.32
CA TYR A 506 -24.92 61.17 8.43
C TYR A 506 -25.89 60.11 7.83
N PHE A 507 -26.77 59.56 8.60
CA PHE A 507 -27.86 58.66 8.11
C PHE A 507 -28.67 59.38 7.01
N SER A 508 -29.17 60.57 7.28
CA SER A 508 -29.99 61.35 6.33
C SER A 508 -29.26 61.66 5.04
N TYR A 509 -27.97 61.96 5.13
CA TYR A 509 -27.08 62.14 3.97
C TYR A 509 -26.95 60.84 3.16
N CYS A 510 -26.67 59.69 3.80
CA CYS A 510 -26.58 58.39 3.16
C CYS A 510 -27.90 57.99 2.49
N PHE A 511 -29.02 58.16 3.18
CA PHE A 511 -30.34 57.85 2.65
C PHE A 511 -30.69 58.72 1.42
N LYS A 512 -30.43 60.04 1.47
CA LYS A 512 -30.64 60.94 0.32
C LYS A 512 -29.73 60.56 -0.86
N LYS A 513 -28.48 60.18 -0.59
CA LYS A 513 -27.53 59.73 -1.63
C LYS A 513 -27.99 58.42 -2.29
N PHE A 514 -28.65 57.55 -1.53
CA PHE A 514 -29.07 56.23 -2.02
C PHE A 514 -30.40 56.31 -2.78
N TYR A 515 -31.39 57.05 -2.28
CA TYR A 515 -32.74 57.13 -2.86
C TYR A 515 -33.03 58.43 -3.63
N GLY A 516 -32.11 59.40 -3.61
CA GLY A 516 -32.32 60.72 -4.23
C GLY A 516 -33.12 61.69 -3.40
N GLU A 517 -33.85 61.24 -2.38
CA GLU A 517 -34.76 62.04 -1.54
C GLU A 517 -34.44 61.88 -0.05
N SER A 518 -34.76 62.94 0.73
CA SER A 518 -34.52 62.87 2.19
C SER A 518 -35.56 61.95 2.89
N PRO A 519 -35.18 61.37 4.07
CA PRO A 519 -36.13 60.54 4.86
C PRO A 519 -37.44 61.22 5.17
N ASN A 520 -37.42 62.54 5.46
CA ASN A 520 -38.63 63.35 5.72
C ASN A 520 -39.55 63.44 4.51
N ARG A 521 -39.01 63.56 3.31
CA ARG A 521 -39.79 63.69 2.07
C ARG A 521 -40.47 62.34 1.71
N VAL A 522 -39.72 61.24 1.85
CA VAL A 522 -40.26 59.87 1.62
C VAL A 522 -41.42 59.58 2.59
N ARG A 523 -41.32 60.02 3.85
CA ARG A 523 -42.41 59.87 4.83
C ARG A 523 -43.62 60.76 4.49
N GLY A 524 -43.40 62.05 4.04
CA GLY A 524 -44.45 62.98 3.70
C GLY A 524 -45.30 62.57 2.48
N ALA A 525 -44.72 61.90 1.54
CA ALA A 525 -45.39 61.44 0.32
C ALA A 525 -46.50 60.39 0.59
N LYS A 526 -46.59 59.81 1.81
CA LYS A 526 -47.66 58.92 2.24
C LYS A 526 -48.85 59.62 2.95
N GLY A 527 -48.73 60.95 3.24
CA GLY A 527 -49.74 61.76 3.89
C GLY A 527 -50.69 62.51 2.94
N GLU A 528 -50.46 62.45 1.63
CA GLU A 528 -51.24 63.13 0.59
C GLU A 528 -51.91 62.13 -0.39
N GLY A 529 -52.06 60.82 0.00
CA GLY A 529 -52.75 59.83 -0.80
C GLY A 529 -53.96 59.24 -0.10
#